data_f5d45af7f165fd308a5c96968743275e
#
_entry.id   f5d45af7f165fd308a5c96968743275e
#
_cell.length_a   1.000
_cell.length_b   1.000
_cell.length_c   1.000
_cell.angle_alpha   90.00
_cell.angle_beta   90.00
_cell.angle_gamma   90.00
#
_symmetry.space_group_name_H-M   'P 1'
#
loop_
_entity.id
_entity.type
_entity.pdbx_description
1 polymer ?
#
loop_
_entity_poly.entity_id
_entity_poly.type
_entity_poly.pdbx_seq_one_letter_code
_entity_poly.pdbx_strand_id
1 'polypeptide(L)'
;MDGAMGTVDEKLILEKEKKNGGIVAVNPKPKKGLVSKTVDLIERVLVALMYDSKAPLHYLSGNFAPARDETPPARDLPVLGSLPGCLNGEFVRVGPNPKFAPVAGYHWFDGDGMIHGMRIKDGKATYVSRYVKTSRLKQEEHFGGAKFMKIGDLKGLFGLFMVQMQVLRAKLKVLDVSYGTGTANTALIYHHGKLLALSEGDKPYVVKVLEDGDLQTLGLLDYEKKLKHSFTAHPKVDPFTGEMFTFGYSQTAPYVTYRVITKDGEMLDPVPITIPAAIMMHDFAITENYAIFMDLPLYFTPKDMVKGKLIFNFDATKKARFGILPRYAKDDRLIRWFELPNCFIFHNANAWEEGDEVVLITCRLQNPDLDQVNGPVKDHLENFTNELYEMRFNMKNGAASQKRLSVSAVDFPRINENYTGRKQRYVYGTILDSIAKVTGIIKFDLHLEPETGKKKLEIGGNIKGIFDLGPGRYGSEAVFVPRQSGITSEEDDGYLIFFVHDENTGKSAVNVIDAKTMSAEPVAIVELPHRVPYGFHAFFVTEDQLQRQTEA
;
A
#
# COMPACT_ATOMS: atom_id res chain seq x y z
N MET A 1 2.70 -2.09 50.28
CA MET A 1 2.95 -0.75 49.70
C MET A 1 3.25 -0.80 48.19
N ASP A 2 2.87 -1.88 47.48
CA ASP A 2 3.25 -2.11 46.07
C ASP A 2 2.15 -1.83 45.03
N GLY A 3 1.00 -1.33 45.46
CA GLY A 3 -0.11 -1.06 44.53
C GLY A 3 -0.22 0.36 43.97
N ALA A 4 0.54 1.32 44.48
CA ALA A 4 0.40 2.73 44.11
C ALA A 4 1.47 3.21 43.09
N MET A 5 2.56 2.49 42.93
CA MET A 5 3.64 2.88 42.01
C MET A 5 3.32 2.56 40.54
N GLY A 6 2.63 1.45 40.26
CA GLY A 6 2.22 1.08 38.88
C GLY A 6 1.19 2.03 38.26
N THR A 7 0.31 2.60 39.05
CA THR A 7 -0.75 3.52 38.55
C THR A 7 -0.25 4.93 38.21
N VAL A 8 0.86 5.38 38.79
CA VAL A 8 1.47 6.71 38.52
C VAL A 8 2.26 6.65 37.22
N ASP A 9 3.03 5.59 37.01
CA ASP A 9 3.80 5.41 35.76
C ASP A 9 2.88 5.20 34.55
N GLU A 10 1.81 4.43 34.68
CA GLU A 10 0.82 4.26 33.60
C GLU A 10 0.09 5.56 33.26
N LYS A 11 -0.27 6.38 34.25
CA LYS A 11 -0.88 7.70 34.01
C LYS A 11 0.09 8.67 33.36
N LEU A 12 1.35 8.67 33.75
CA LEU A 12 2.38 9.54 33.18
C LEU A 12 2.70 9.14 31.72
N ILE A 13 2.69 7.84 31.42
CA ILE A 13 2.84 7.31 30.06
C ILE A 13 1.63 7.70 29.21
N LEU A 14 0.40 7.52 29.72
CA LEU A 14 -0.84 7.92 29.05
C LEU A 14 -0.92 9.44 28.79
N GLU A 15 -0.47 10.27 29.73
CA GLU A 15 -0.41 11.72 29.54
C GLU A 15 0.65 12.13 28.50
N LYS A 16 1.80 11.44 28.45
CA LYS A 16 2.81 11.65 27.40
C LYS A 16 2.30 11.20 26.04
N GLU A 17 1.63 10.05 25.95
CA GLU A 17 1.03 9.54 24.71
C GLU A 17 -0.08 10.47 24.20
N LYS A 18 -0.90 11.05 25.08
CA LYS A 18 -1.89 12.08 24.73
C LYS A 18 -1.25 13.36 24.20
N LYS A 19 -0.13 13.82 24.82
CA LYS A 19 0.63 14.98 24.33
C LYS A 19 1.23 14.72 22.95
N ASN A 20 1.60 13.48 22.65
CA ASN A 20 2.19 13.09 21.36
C ASN A 20 1.13 12.60 20.34
N GLY A 21 -0.16 12.87 20.55
CA GLY A 21 -1.22 12.49 19.60
C GLY A 21 -1.33 10.99 19.35
N GLY A 22 -1.09 10.15 20.38
CA GLY A 22 -1.19 8.69 20.32
C GLY A 22 0.01 8.00 19.65
N ILE A 23 1.14 8.69 19.47
CA ILE A 23 2.37 8.09 18.94
C ILE A 23 3.10 7.35 20.07
N VAL A 24 3.35 6.06 19.85
CA VAL A 24 4.05 5.18 20.79
C VAL A 24 5.49 4.96 20.32
N ALA A 25 6.46 5.29 21.20
CA ALA A 25 7.86 5.03 20.92
C ALA A 25 8.13 3.51 20.86
N VAL A 26 8.75 3.05 19.78
CA VAL A 26 9.00 1.63 19.52
C VAL A 26 10.39 1.25 20.01
N ASN A 27 10.44 0.52 21.14
CA ASN A 27 11.69 0.08 21.77
C ASN A 27 11.62 -1.42 22.11
N PRO A 28 11.69 -2.30 21.11
CA PRO A 28 11.60 -3.73 21.34
C PRO A 28 12.79 -4.24 22.14
N LYS A 29 12.56 -5.30 22.93
CA LYS A 29 13.56 -5.92 23.80
C LYS A 29 13.82 -7.39 23.41
N PRO A 30 14.36 -7.66 22.23
CA PRO A 30 14.68 -9.02 21.82
C PRO A 30 15.83 -9.60 22.66
N LYS A 31 15.82 -10.93 22.86
CA LYS A 31 16.87 -11.62 23.63
C LYS A 31 17.84 -12.33 22.70
N LYS A 32 19.07 -11.79 22.60
CA LYS A 32 20.19 -12.40 21.89
C LYS A 32 21.03 -13.23 22.89
N GLY A 33 21.29 -14.50 22.57
CA GLY A 33 22.06 -15.38 23.44
C GLY A 33 22.10 -16.80 22.92
N LEU A 34 22.39 -17.78 23.80
CA LEU A 34 22.50 -19.21 23.44
C LEU A 34 21.17 -19.72 22.83
N VAL A 35 20.05 -19.36 23.45
CA VAL A 35 18.70 -19.76 22.98
C VAL A 35 18.45 -19.30 21.54
N SER A 36 18.72 -18.02 21.23
CA SER A 36 18.54 -17.52 19.87
C SER A 36 19.45 -18.24 18.87
N LYS A 37 20.71 -18.51 19.23
CA LYS A 37 21.66 -19.26 18.40
C LYS A 37 21.19 -20.69 18.12
N THR A 38 20.61 -21.37 19.12
CA THR A 38 20.07 -22.73 18.97
C THR A 38 18.86 -22.72 18.02
N VAL A 39 17.94 -21.78 18.19
CA VAL A 39 16.78 -21.65 17.30
C VAL A 39 17.23 -21.34 15.86
N ASP A 40 18.23 -20.47 15.68
CA ASP A 40 18.81 -20.16 14.37
C ASP A 40 19.51 -21.38 13.73
N LEU A 41 20.12 -22.25 14.54
CA LEU A 41 20.72 -23.49 14.05
C LEU A 41 19.64 -24.45 13.54
N ILE A 42 18.57 -24.64 14.30
CA ILE A 42 17.41 -25.46 13.89
C ILE A 42 16.84 -24.94 12.57
N GLU A 43 16.60 -23.64 12.46
CA GLU A 43 16.09 -23.03 11.22
C GLU A 43 17.02 -23.31 10.04
N ARG A 44 18.33 -23.11 10.18
CA ARG A 44 19.30 -23.39 9.11
C ARG A 44 19.27 -24.85 8.66
N VAL A 45 19.13 -25.80 9.61
CA VAL A 45 19.00 -27.22 9.28
C VAL A 45 17.71 -27.48 8.49
N LEU A 46 16.58 -26.91 8.93
CA LEU A 46 15.30 -27.04 8.22
C LEU A 46 15.37 -26.44 6.80
N VAL A 47 15.97 -25.27 6.66
CA VAL A 47 16.18 -24.64 5.34
C VAL A 47 17.03 -25.53 4.45
N ALA A 48 18.15 -26.05 4.95
CA ALA A 48 19.05 -26.92 4.18
C ALA A 48 18.38 -28.22 3.72
N LEU A 49 17.45 -28.75 4.51
CA LEU A 49 16.77 -30.03 4.23
C LEU A 49 15.52 -29.87 3.36
N MET A 50 14.81 -28.73 3.44
CA MET A 50 13.46 -28.59 2.92
C MET A 50 13.30 -27.49 1.87
N TYR A 51 14.24 -26.55 1.77
CA TYR A 51 14.15 -25.41 0.85
C TYR A 51 15.17 -25.52 -0.29
N ASP A 52 14.69 -25.32 -1.53
CA ASP A 52 15.58 -25.26 -2.69
C ASP A 52 16.26 -23.89 -2.79
N SER A 53 17.43 -23.78 -2.20
CA SER A 53 18.22 -22.55 -2.20
C SER A 53 18.81 -22.18 -3.57
N LYS A 54 18.68 -23.04 -4.58
CA LYS A 54 19.16 -22.77 -5.95
C LYS A 54 18.12 -22.05 -6.80
N ALA A 55 16.85 -22.00 -6.35
CA ALA A 55 15.80 -21.28 -7.04
C ALA A 55 16.14 -19.78 -7.08
N PRO A 56 16.16 -19.13 -8.25
CA PRO A 56 16.46 -17.71 -8.35
C PRO A 56 15.38 -16.88 -7.66
N LEU A 57 15.79 -15.90 -6.86
CA LEU A 57 14.90 -14.95 -6.20
C LEU A 57 14.73 -13.72 -7.10
N HIS A 58 13.82 -13.80 -8.05
CA HIS A 58 13.57 -12.76 -9.06
C HIS A 58 13.39 -11.37 -8.44
N TYR A 59 12.57 -11.30 -7.37
CA TYR A 59 12.26 -10.02 -6.70
C TYR A 59 13.38 -9.51 -5.77
N LEU A 60 14.60 -10.05 -5.88
CA LEU A 60 15.84 -9.54 -5.29
C LEU A 60 16.92 -9.27 -6.33
N SER A 61 16.56 -9.28 -7.62
CA SER A 61 17.49 -9.07 -8.74
C SER A 61 17.07 -7.87 -9.60
N GLY A 62 17.97 -7.40 -10.46
CA GLY A 62 17.73 -6.24 -11.33
C GLY A 62 17.31 -5.02 -10.51
N ASN A 63 16.29 -4.28 -10.96
CA ASN A 63 15.78 -3.14 -10.21
C ASN A 63 14.79 -3.51 -9.08
N PHE A 64 14.46 -4.78 -8.91
CA PHE A 64 13.82 -5.28 -7.67
C PHE A 64 14.81 -5.43 -6.51
N ALA A 65 16.11 -5.52 -6.80
CA ALA A 65 17.14 -5.62 -5.75
C ALA A 65 17.08 -4.41 -4.80
N PRO A 66 17.25 -4.63 -3.48
CA PRO A 66 17.18 -3.55 -2.50
C PRO A 66 18.24 -2.48 -2.76
N ALA A 67 17.95 -1.22 -2.43
CA ALA A 67 18.95 -0.20 -2.23
C ALA A 67 19.78 -0.59 -1.00
N ARG A 68 21.12 -0.50 -1.09
CA ARG A 68 22.01 -0.97 -0.02
C ARG A 68 21.97 -0.04 1.19
N ASP A 69 22.01 1.27 0.92
CA ASP A 69 22.17 2.29 1.93
C ASP A 69 21.05 3.34 1.87
N GLU A 70 20.79 3.96 3.01
CA GLU A 70 19.98 5.17 3.09
C GLU A 70 20.74 6.34 2.46
N THR A 71 20.04 7.22 1.78
CA THR A 71 20.60 8.45 1.22
C THR A 71 20.18 9.63 2.08
N PRO A 72 21.11 10.36 2.70
CA PRO A 72 20.79 11.64 3.37
C PRO A 72 20.34 12.67 2.33
N PRO A 73 19.71 13.80 2.75
CA PRO A 73 19.23 14.82 1.83
C PRO A 73 20.29 15.27 0.83
N ALA A 74 20.13 14.84 -0.43
CA ALA A 74 20.95 15.24 -1.58
C ALA A 74 20.28 16.44 -2.25
N ARG A 75 20.89 17.62 -2.07
CA ARG A 75 20.31 18.92 -2.47
C ARG A 75 20.71 19.30 -3.88
N ASP A 76 19.99 20.28 -4.43
CA ASP A 76 20.27 20.95 -5.71
C ASP A 76 20.44 19.95 -6.86
N LEU A 77 19.51 19.00 -6.98
CA LEU A 77 19.51 18.00 -8.03
C LEU A 77 19.34 18.64 -9.41
N PRO A 78 19.93 18.07 -10.48
CA PRO A 78 19.71 18.53 -11.84
C PRO A 78 18.23 18.41 -12.23
N VAL A 79 17.66 19.51 -12.72
CA VAL A 79 16.28 19.57 -13.22
C VAL A 79 16.32 19.94 -14.69
N LEU A 80 15.79 19.06 -15.55
CA LEU A 80 15.49 19.37 -16.94
C LEU A 80 14.04 19.87 -17.00
N GLY A 81 13.80 20.99 -17.67
CA GLY A 81 12.51 21.67 -17.66
C GLY A 81 12.31 22.55 -16.41
N SER A 82 11.10 22.67 -15.92
CA SER A 82 10.76 23.54 -14.78
C SER A 82 9.74 22.89 -13.87
N LEU A 83 10.05 22.80 -12.58
CA LEU A 83 9.14 22.28 -11.56
C LEU A 83 8.04 23.29 -11.27
N PRO A 84 6.74 22.95 -11.49
CA PRO A 84 5.62 23.83 -11.21
C PRO A 84 5.51 24.20 -9.72
N GLY A 85 5.08 25.44 -9.45
CA GLY A 85 4.97 25.94 -8.07
C GLY A 85 3.97 25.19 -7.19
N CYS A 86 2.94 24.57 -7.78
CA CYS A 86 1.99 23.71 -7.05
C CYS A 86 2.62 22.41 -6.53
N LEU A 87 3.81 22.05 -6.99
CA LEU A 87 4.59 20.93 -6.48
C LEU A 87 5.47 21.28 -5.28
N ASN A 88 5.34 22.49 -4.69
CA ASN A 88 5.95 22.74 -3.40
C ASN A 88 5.39 21.77 -2.36
N GLY A 89 6.25 20.92 -1.80
CA GLY A 89 5.86 19.81 -0.95
C GLY A 89 6.89 18.69 -0.94
N GLU A 90 6.46 17.51 -0.55
CA GLU A 90 7.27 16.30 -0.53
C GLU A 90 6.57 15.19 -1.31
N PHE A 91 7.17 14.74 -2.41
CA PHE A 91 6.75 13.53 -3.10
C PHE A 91 7.42 12.33 -2.45
N VAL A 92 6.65 11.38 -1.95
CA VAL A 92 7.14 10.19 -1.25
C VAL A 92 6.58 8.92 -1.87
N ARG A 93 7.40 7.87 -1.97
CA ARG A 93 6.98 6.53 -2.36
C ARG A 93 7.62 5.51 -1.45
N VAL A 94 6.84 4.54 -0.98
CA VAL A 94 7.33 3.42 -0.18
C VAL A 94 7.40 2.14 -1.01
N GLY A 95 8.28 1.24 -0.64
CA GLY A 95 8.38 -0.08 -1.24
C GLY A 95 9.18 -1.05 -0.37
N PRO A 96 9.18 -2.35 -0.74
CA PRO A 96 9.92 -3.37 -0.04
C PRO A 96 11.41 -3.23 -0.32
N ASN A 97 12.20 -3.13 0.75
CA ASN A 97 13.65 -3.03 0.67
C ASN A 97 14.28 -3.83 1.81
N PRO A 98 14.45 -5.15 1.66
CA PRO A 98 14.96 -5.97 2.74
C PRO A 98 16.36 -5.51 3.15
N LYS A 99 16.52 -5.15 4.42
CA LYS A 99 17.81 -4.75 4.99
C LYS A 99 18.80 -5.91 5.03
N PHE A 100 18.28 -7.11 5.30
CA PHE A 100 19.06 -8.34 5.38
C PHE A 100 18.54 -9.35 4.35
N ALA A 101 19.46 -10.14 3.80
CA ALA A 101 19.10 -11.22 2.90
C ALA A 101 18.10 -12.18 3.59
N PRO A 102 17.08 -12.68 2.89
CA PRO A 102 16.16 -13.66 3.44
C PRO A 102 16.89 -14.96 3.79
N VAL A 103 16.39 -15.65 4.81
CA VAL A 103 16.94 -16.96 5.23
C VAL A 103 16.59 -18.04 4.20
N ALA A 104 15.41 -17.92 3.58
CA ALA A 104 14.90 -18.86 2.59
C ALA A 104 14.11 -18.14 1.47
N GLY A 105 12.78 -18.21 1.48
CA GLY A 105 11.92 -17.61 0.47
C GLY A 105 11.84 -16.09 0.53
N TYR A 106 11.45 -15.51 -0.59
CA TYR A 106 11.15 -14.07 -0.70
C TYR A 106 10.01 -13.85 -1.69
N HIS A 107 8.98 -13.18 -1.22
CA HIS A 107 7.84 -12.72 -2.00
C HIS A 107 8.00 -11.20 -2.26
N TRP A 108 7.48 -10.69 -3.37
CA TRP A 108 7.62 -9.26 -3.66
C TRP A 108 7.00 -8.34 -2.59
N PHE A 109 6.00 -8.82 -1.85
CA PHE A 109 5.40 -8.07 -0.74
C PHE A 109 6.22 -8.11 0.56
N ASP A 110 7.27 -8.93 0.62
CA ASP A 110 8.21 -8.94 1.74
C ASP A 110 9.20 -7.77 1.66
N GLY A 111 9.90 -7.55 2.74
CA GLY A 111 10.95 -6.55 2.84
C GLY A 111 10.56 -5.38 3.75
N ASP A 112 11.59 -4.75 4.31
CA ASP A 112 11.41 -3.60 5.18
C ASP A 112 10.96 -2.40 4.35
N GLY A 113 10.08 -1.56 4.90
CA GLY A 113 9.64 -0.34 4.23
C GLY A 113 10.78 0.65 4.09
N MET A 114 11.11 1.03 2.85
CA MET A 114 11.99 2.15 2.55
C MET A 114 11.20 3.22 1.79
N ILE A 115 11.27 4.44 2.31
CA ILE A 115 10.65 5.60 1.67
C ILE A 115 11.72 6.33 0.87
N HIS A 116 11.40 6.60 -0.40
CA HIS A 116 12.14 7.49 -1.27
C HIS A 116 11.37 8.79 -1.36
N GLY A 117 11.98 9.89 -0.89
CA GLY A 117 11.38 11.21 -0.83
C GLY A 117 12.05 12.20 -1.77
N MET A 118 11.26 13.11 -2.30
CA MET A 118 11.73 14.27 -3.03
C MET A 118 11.06 15.53 -2.52
N ARG A 119 11.81 16.31 -1.76
CA ARG A 119 11.41 17.65 -1.34
C ARG A 119 11.53 18.61 -2.51
N ILE A 120 10.43 19.22 -2.88
CA ILE A 120 10.37 20.26 -3.91
C ILE A 120 10.03 21.58 -3.22
N LYS A 121 10.88 22.59 -3.41
CA LYS A 121 10.66 23.94 -2.89
C LYS A 121 11.24 24.97 -3.85
N ASP A 122 10.39 25.90 -4.28
CA ASP A 122 10.77 27.02 -5.14
C ASP A 122 11.55 26.60 -6.39
N GLY A 123 11.08 25.53 -7.05
CA GLY A 123 11.67 24.98 -8.27
C GLY A 123 12.95 24.17 -8.07
N LYS A 124 13.39 23.94 -6.83
CA LYS A 124 14.54 23.10 -6.47
C LYS A 124 14.08 21.75 -5.91
N ALA A 125 14.89 20.72 -6.11
CA ALA A 125 14.63 19.38 -5.64
C ALA A 125 15.75 18.85 -4.75
N THR A 126 15.36 18.18 -3.67
CA THR A 126 16.25 17.44 -2.74
C THR A 126 15.74 16.03 -2.60
N TYR A 127 16.60 15.02 -2.82
CA TYR A 127 16.25 13.62 -2.69
C TYR A 127 16.74 13.02 -1.37
N VAL A 128 15.95 12.09 -0.83
CA VAL A 128 16.27 11.34 0.39
C VAL A 128 15.76 9.91 0.27
N SER A 129 16.42 8.97 0.94
CA SER A 129 15.83 7.66 1.20
C SER A 129 16.07 7.21 2.64
N ARG A 130 15.01 6.70 3.29
CA ARG A 130 15.05 6.25 4.69
C ARG A 130 14.22 5.00 4.89
N TYR A 131 14.74 4.08 5.70
CA TYR A 131 13.93 2.99 6.24
C TYR A 131 12.89 3.51 7.23
N VAL A 132 11.69 2.96 7.17
CA VAL A 132 10.75 3.08 8.29
C VAL A 132 11.29 2.23 9.44
N LYS A 133 11.63 2.86 10.57
CA LYS A 133 12.23 2.17 11.72
C LYS A 133 11.20 1.38 12.53
N THR A 134 10.67 0.32 11.91
CA THR A 134 9.70 -0.59 12.52
C THR A 134 10.31 -1.41 13.66
N SER A 135 9.46 -1.99 14.51
CA SER A 135 9.89 -2.95 15.53
C SER A 135 10.66 -4.14 14.93
N ARG A 136 10.17 -4.65 13.80
CA ARG A 136 10.80 -5.72 13.03
C ARG A 136 12.22 -5.34 12.61
N LEU A 137 12.40 -4.22 11.90
CA LEU A 137 13.70 -3.76 11.42
C LEU A 137 14.69 -3.54 12.57
N LYS A 138 14.28 -2.87 13.65
CA LYS A 138 15.14 -2.65 14.83
C LYS A 138 15.64 -3.95 15.44
N GLN A 139 14.80 -4.97 15.49
CA GLN A 139 15.19 -6.29 16.02
C GLN A 139 16.13 -7.03 15.07
N GLU A 140 15.88 -7.01 13.76
CA GLU A 140 16.78 -7.61 12.78
C GLU A 140 18.14 -6.91 12.76
N GLU A 141 18.18 -5.56 12.90
CA GLU A 141 19.43 -4.80 13.11
C GLU A 141 20.16 -5.24 14.39
N HIS A 142 19.44 -5.44 15.50
CA HIS A 142 20.04 -5.96 16.75
C HIS A 142 20.67 -7.35 16.59
N PHE A 143 20.05 -8.24 15.81
CA PHE A 143 20.60 -9.56 15.53
C PHE A 143 21.69 -9.55 14.46
N GLY A 144 21.67 -8.59 13.55
CA GLY A 144 22.54 -8.51 12.38
C GLY A 144 22.10 -9.48 11.26
N GLY A 145 20.80 -9.76 11.14
CA GLY A 145 20.26 -10.68 10.12
C GLY A 145 18.75 -10.85 10.20
N ALA A 146 18.16 -11.38 9.13
CA ALA A 146 16.74 -11.67 9.04
C ALA A 146 16.30 -12.69 10.11
N LYS A 147 15.19 -12.41 10.80
CA LYS A 147 14.65 -13.24 11.88
C LYS A 147 13.15 -13.46 11.76
N PHE A 148 12.45 -12.54 11.14
CA PHE A 148 11.01 -12.65 10.99
C PHE A 148 10.65 -13.47 9.75
N MET A 149 9.60 -14.27 9.89
CA MET A 149 8.98 -15.01 8.81
C MET A 149 8.57 -14.08 7.67
N LYS A 150 8.65 -14.57 6.45
CA LYS A 150 8.28 -13.89 5.21
C LYS A 150 7.12 -14.61 4.52
N ILE A 151 6.35 -13.89 3.71
CA ILE A 151 5.31 -14.49 2.88
C ILE A 151 5.93 -15.53 1.94
N GLY A 152 7.12 -15.27 1.41
CA GLY A 152 7.87 -16.19 0.58
C GLY A 152 8.22 -17.52 1.22
N ASP A 153 8.19 -17.60 2.55
CA ASP A 153 8.38 -18.84 3.31
C ASP A 153 7.07 -19.65 3.44
N LEU A 154 5.88 -19.03 3.24
CA LEU A 154 4.56 -19.58 3.60
C LEU A 154 4.00 -20.54 2.54
N LYS A 155 4.80 -21.50 2.11
CA LYS A 155 4.42 -22.50 1.12
C LYS A 155 4.77 -23.92 1.60
N GLY A 156 3.83 -24.83 1.40
CA GLY A 156 4.06 -26.25 1.70
C GLY A 156 4.32 -26.56 3.19
N LEU A 157 4.83 -27.74 3.45
CA LEU A 157 5.22 -28.15 4.80
C LEU A 157 6.35 -27.30 5.38
N PHE A 158 7.26 -26.83 4.53
CA PHE A 158 8.31 -25.89 4.94
C PHE A 158 7.72 -24.64 5.57
N GLY A 159 6.69 -24.05 4.95
CA GLY A 159 6.00 -22.87 5.48
C GLY A 159 5.37 -23.11 6.85
N LEU A 160 4.79 -24.29 7.10
CA LEU A 160 4.27 -24.63 8.42
C LEU A 160 5.38 -24.67 9.50
N PHE A 161 6.56 -25.20 9.16
CA PHE A 161 7.71 -25.15 10.06
C PHE A 161 8.18 -23.72 10.32
N MET A 162 8.22 -22.86 9.30
CA MET A 162 8.62 -21.45 9.47
C MET A 162 7.64 -20.69 10.37
N VAL A 163 6.34 -20.96 10.27
CA VAL A 163 5.34 -20.43 11.22
C VAL A 163 5.65 -20.88 12.65
N GLN A 164 5.96 -22.18 12.87
CA GLN A 164 6.30 -22.69 14.21
C GLN A 164 7.60 -22.06 14.74
N MET A 165 8.60 -21.84 13.88
CA MET A 165 9.83 -21.13 14.26
C MET A 165 9.55 -19.71 14.73
N GLN A 166 8.67 -18.97 14.04
CA GLN A 166 8.25 -17.63 14.46
C GLN A 166 7.55 -17.66 15.83
N VAL A 167 6.60 -18.58 16.02
CA VAL A 167 5.90 -18.78 17.30
C VAL A 167 6.88 -19.13 18.42
N LEU A 168 7.83 -20.04 18.15
CA LEU A 168 8.86 -20.44 19.12
C LEU A 168 9.74 -19.25 19.54
N ARG A 169 10.22 -18.45 18.58
CA ARG A 169 11.00 -17.23 18.86
C ARG A 169 10.22 -16.26 19.74
N ALA A 170 8.93 -16.05 19.47
CA ALA A 170 8.08 -15.18 20.27
C ALA A 170 7.88 -15.73 21.70
N LYS A 171 7.56 -17.02 21.86
CA LYS A 171 7.38 -17.67 23.16
C LYS A 171 8.66 -17.64 24.03
N LEU A 172 9.81 -17.83 23.43
CA LEU A 172 11.11 -17.78 24.11
C LEU A 172 11.61 -16.34 24.30
N LYS A 173 10.82 -15.33 23.89
CA LYS A 173 11.19 -13.90 23.92
C LYS A 173 12.50 -13.60 23.16
N VAL A 174 12.88 -14.46 22.21
CA VAL A 174 13.95 -14.16 21.26
C VAL A 174 13.52 -12.97 20.41
N LEU A 175 12.25 -12.97 19.97
CA LEU A 175 11.62 -11.81 19.33
C LEU A 175 10.60 -11.16 20.27
N ASP A 176 10.57 -9.86 20.27
CA ASP A 176 9.53 -9.05 20.93
C ASP A 176 8.45 -8.68 19.90
N VAL A 177 7.30 -9.32 20.02
CA VAL A 177 6.16 -9.09 19.11
C VAL A 177 5.11 -8.11 19.67
N SER A 178 5.39 -7.48 20.80
CA SER A 178 4.45 -6.56 21.46
C SER A 178 4.13 -5.31 20.65
N TYR A 179 5.06 -4.88 19.78
CA TYR A 179 4.87 -3.75 18.87
C TYR A 179 4.42 -4.16 17.46
N GLY A 180 4.03 -5.42 17.26
CA GLY A 180 3.70 -5.96 15.94
C GLY A 180 4.93 -6.44 15.16
N THR A 181 4.69 -6.92 13.94
CA THR A 181 5.69 -7.53 13.05
C THR A 181 5.67 -6.98 11.63
N GLY A 182 4.92 -5.89 11.40
CA GLY A 182 4.72 -5.28 10.09
C GLY A 182 5.97 -4.61 9.54
N THR A 183 5.97 -4.44 8.23
CA THR A 183 7.07 -3.89 7.45
C THR A 183 6.91 -2.42 7.12
N ALA A 184 5.69 -1.86 7.22
CA ALA A 184 5.34 -0.49 6.81
C ALA A 184 5.82 -0.16 5.38
N ASN A 185 5.67 -1.12 4.45
CA ASN A 185 6.27 -1.05 3.12
C ASN A 185 5.28 -0.81 1.98
N THR A 186 3.97 -0.68 2.28
CA THR A 186 2.94 -0.76 1.23
C THR A 186 2.47 0.59 0.75
N ALA A 187 2.03 1.48 1.63
CA ALA A 187 1.47 2.77 1.23
C ALA A 187 1.78 3.89 2.22
N LEU A 188 1.52 5.11 1.78
CA LEU A 188 1.67 6.33 2.56
C LEU A 188 0.38 7.13 2.47
N ILE A 189 -0.04 7.74 3.59
CA ILE A 189 -1.18 8.65 3.62
C ILE A 189 -0.97 9.74 4.67
N TYR A 190 -1.55 10.91 4.43
CA TYR A 190 -1.51 12.01 5.39
C TYR A 190 -2.88 12.20 6.04
N HIS A 191 -2.91 12.23 7.37
CA HIS A 191 -4.13 12.52 8.13
C HIS A 191 -3.78 13.20 9.46
N HIS A 192 -4.54 14.21 9.83
CA HIS A 192 -4.45 14.93 11.11
C HIS A 192 -2.99 15.23 11.52
N GLY A 193 -2.28 15.95 10.67
CA GLY A 193 -0.90 16.38 10.94
C GLY A 193 0.16 15.26 10.90
N LYS A 194 -0.16 14.08 10.40
CA LYS A 194 0.75 12.93 10.40
C LYS A 194 0.83 12.28 9.02
N LEU A 195 2.05 12.05 8.54
CA LEU A 195 2.31 11.14 7.43
C LEU A 195 2.45 9.72 7.99
N LEU A 196 1.64 8.80 7.50
CA LEU A 196 1.55 7.42 7.96
C LEU A 196 2.15 6.47 6.94
N ALA A 197 3.08 5.62 7.36
CA ALA A 197 3.59 4.49 6.59
C ALA A 197 2.85 3.22 7.00
N LEU A 198 2.28 2.52 6.02
CA LEU A 198 1.26 1.50 6.20
C LEU A 198 1.70 0.14 5.66
N SER A 199 1.22 -0.91 6.32
CA SER A 199 1.18 -2.29 5.82
C SER A 199 -0.02 -3.01 6.44
N GLU A 200 -0.62 -3.95 5.70
CA GLU A 200 -1.87 -4.61 6.11
C GLU A 200 -1.76 -5.45 7.39
N GLY A 201 -0.57 -5.88 7.74
CA GLY A 201 -0.33 -6.79 8.88
C GLY A 201 -0.13 -6.09 10.21
N ASP A 202 -0.12 -4.75 10.26
CA ASP A 202 0.26 -4.03 11.49
C ASP A 202 -0.46 -2.68 11.61
N LYS A 203 -0.11 -1.93 12.64
CA LYS A 203 -0.54 -0.55 12.89
C LYS A 203 0.32 0.42 12.06
N PRO A 204 -0.18 1.65 11.78
CA PRO A 204 0.60 2.67 11.09
C PRO A 204 1.85 3.10 11.85
N TYR A 205 2.91 3.43 11.09
CA TYR A 205 4.08 4.15 11.62
C TYR A 205 4.01 5.61 11.18
N VAL A 206 4.28 6.51 12.11
CA VAL A 206 4.31 7.96 11.85
C VAL A 206 5.69 8.35 11.36
N VAL A 207 5.74 9.04 10.24
CA VAL A 207 6.94 9.59 9.63
C VAL A 207 6.83 11.11 9.60
N LYS A 208 7.86 11.82 10.03
CA LYS A 208 7.96 13.27 9.95
C LYS A 208 8.88 13.65 8.79
N VAL A 209 8.45 14.58 7.97
CA VAL A 209 9.29 15.24 6.98
C VAL A 209 9.96 16.43 7.68
N LEU A 210 11.28 16.45 7.69
CA LEU A 210 12.05 17.54 8.29
C LEU A 210 12.18 18.73 7.32
N GLU A 211 12.61 19.88 7.83
CA GLU A 211 12.71 21.10 7.04
C GLU A 211 13.61 20.97 5.80
N ASP A 212 14.67 20.17 5.92
CA ASP A 212 15.61 19.90 4.83
C ASP A 212 15.17 18.77 3.89
N GLY A 213 13.96 18.21 4.08
CA GLY A 213 13.41 17.09 3.33
C GLY A 213 13.79 15.71 3.88
N ASP A 214 14.57 15.62 4.97
CA ASP A 214 14.87 14.33 5.58
C ASP A 214 13.62 13.69 6.21
N LEU A 215 13.62 12.37 6.37
CA LEU A 215 12.49 11.59 6.86
C LEU A 215 12.83 10.91 8.18
N GLN A 216 12.02 11.15 9.20
CA GLN A 216 12.21 10.59 10.53
C GLN A 216 11.01 9.74 10.96
N THR A 217 11.22 8.47 11.28
CA THR A 217 10.19 7.65 11.94
C THR A 217 10.05 8.08 13.39
N LEU A 218 8.84 8.52 13.78
CA LEU A 218 8.56 8.95 15.16
C LEU A 218 8.13 7.76 16.04
N GLY A 219 7.35 6.84 15.50
CA GLY A 219 6.86 5.68 16.26
C GLY A 219 5.63 5.05 15.64
N LEU A 220 4.98 4.19 16.39
CA LEU A 220 3.76 3.48 16.04
C LEU A 220 2.55 4.30 16.45
N LEU A 221 1.50 4.33 15.63
CA LEU A 221 0.24 5.01 15.96
C LEU A 221 -0.81 3.98 16.37
N ASP A 222 -1.23 3.99 17.63
CA ASP A 222 -2.24 3.07 18.17
C ASP A 222 -3.55 3.77 18.57
N TYR A 223 -3.65 5.06 18.28
CA TYR A 223 -4.83 5.89 18.61
C TYR A 223 -5.22 5.77 20.09
N GLU A 224 -4.28 6.02 20.99
CA GLU A 224 -4.48 5.92 22.45
C GLU A 224 -4.97 4.53 22.89
N LYS A 225 -4.37 3.48 22.33
CA LYS A 225 -4.70 2.06 22.57
C LYS A 225 -6.09 1.62 22.07
N LYS A 226 -6.79 2.46 21.29
CA LYS A 226 -8.06 2.10 20.64
C LYS A 226 -7.87 1.15 19.47
N LEU A 227 -6.74 1.24 18.76
CA LEU A 227 -6.40 0.33 17.63
C LEU A 227 -5.77 -0.96 18.17
N LYS A 228 -6.54 -2.03 18.18
CA LYS A 228 -6.12 -3.36 18.68
C LYS A 228 -5.98 -4.42 17.59
N HIS A 229 -6.22 -4.06 16.34
CA HIS A 229 -6.15 -4.92 15.16
C HIS A 229 -5.24 -4.32 14.09
N SER A 230 -5.01 -5.04 13.00
CA SER A 230 -4.29 -4.53 11.83
C SER A 230 -5.01 -3.33 11.20
N PHE A 231 -4.28 -2.60 10.37
CA PHE A 231 -4.78 -1.39 9.70
C PHE A 231 -4.57 -1.57 8.19
N THR A 232 -5.57 -1.26 7.37
CA THR A 232 -5.43 -1.35 5.91
C THR A 232 -4.28 -0.47 5.41
N ALA A 233 -3.65 -0.89 4.31
CA ALA A 233 -2.73 -0.03 3.58
C ALA A 233 -3.44 0.99 2.68
N HIS A 234 -4.78 0.89 2.53
CA HIS A 234 -5.60 1.74 1.67
C HIS A 234 -6.74 2.47 2.41
N PRO A 235 -6.46 3.19 3.51
CA PRO A 235 -7.49 4.02 4.14
C PRO A 235 -7.93 5.12 3.17
N LYS A 236 -9.14 5.64 3.35
CA LYS A 236 -9.70 6.71 2.52
C LYS A 236 -9.91 7.95 3.37
N VAL A 237 -9.38 9.08 2.93
CA VAL A 237 -9.63 10.38 3.55
C VAL A 237 -10.67 11.12 2.72
N ASP A 238 -11.79 11.48 3.34
CA ASP A 238 -12.81 12.29 2.68
C ASP A 238 -12.33 13.76 2.66
N PRO A 239 -12.11 14.36 1.47
CA PRO A 239 -11.58 15.71 1.39
C PRO A 239 -12.55 16.80 1.88
N PHE A 240 -13.84 16.48 2.02
CA PHE A 240 -14.87 17.42 2.49
C PHE A 240 -15.02 17.41 4.00
N THR A 241 -14.98 16.23 4.62
CA THR A 241 -15.14 16.10 6.09
C THR A 241 -13.82 16.06 6.82
N GLY A 242 -12.72 15.72 6.12
CA GLY A 242 -11.40 15.50 6.71
C GLY A 242 -11.29 14.21 7.53
N GLU A 243 -12.33 13.38 7.53
CA GLU A 243 -12.34 12.10 8.23
C GLU A 243 -11.59 11.03 7.45
N MET A 244 -10.96 10.11 8.17
CA MET A 244 -10.33 8.94 7.57
C MET A 244 -11.12 7.68 7.89
N PHE A 245 -11.41 6.92 6.86
CA PHE A 245 -12.12 5.65 6.92
C PHE A 245 -11.12 4.53 6.72
N THR A 246 -11.18 3.51 7.58
CA THR A 246 -10.20 2.44 7.60
C THR A 246 -10.82 1.12 8.03
N PHE A 247 -10.15 0.03 7.76
CA PHE A 247 -10.48 -1.30 8.28
C PHE A 247 -9.19 -2.07 8.57
N GLY A 248 -9.35 -3.15 9.30
CA GLY A 248 -8.33 -4.18 9.41
C GLY A 248 -8.96 -5.54 9.18
N TYR A 249 -8.19 -6.49 8.65
CA TYR A 249 -8.66 -7.86 8.53
C TYR A 249 -7.80 -8.81 9.36
N SER A 250 -8.39 -9.96 9.73
CA SER A 250 -7.80 -10.93 10.64
C SER A 250 -8.04 -12.35 10.16
N GLN A 251 -7.17 -13.24 10.58
CA GLN A 251 -7.29 -14.68 10.35
C GLN A 251 -8.25 -15.35 11.35
N THR A 252 -8.66 -14.63 12.38
CA THR A 252 -9.64 -15.05 13.39
C THR A 252 -10.81 -14.07 13.44
N ALA A 253 -12.00 -14.56 13.72
CA ALA A 253 -13.19 -13.71 13.81
C ALA A 253 -13.10 -12.67 14.97
N PRO A 254 -13.58 -11.44 14.76
CA PRO A 254 -14.15 -10.92 13.54
C PRO A 254 -13.09 -10.76 12.44
N TYR A 255 -13.37 -11.29 11.24
CA TYR A 255 -12.40 -11.30 10.14
C TYR A 255 -12.15 -9.92 9.54
N VAL A 256 -13.11 -9.01 9.64
CA VAL A 256 -12.98 -7.62 9.18
C VAL A 256 -13.54 -6.70 10.26
N THR A 257 -12.80 -5.63 10.57
CA THR A 257 -13.23 -4.61 11.53
C THR A 257 -13.07 -3.23 10.88
N TYR A 258 -14.17 -2.51 10.74
CA TYR A 258 -14.23 -1.18 10.18
C TYR A 258 -14.11 -0.11 11.27
N ARG A 259 -13.46 1.01 10.94
CA ARG A 259 -13.28 2.16 11.84
C ARG A 259 -13.39 3.48 11.09
N VAL A 260 -13.88 4.48 11.78
CA VAL A 260 -13.84 5.88 11.37
C VAL A 260 -12.90 6.64 12.30
N ILE A 261 -12.05 7.48 11.74
CA ILE A 261 -11.18 8.38 12.49
C ILE A 261 -11.60 9.81 12.13
N THR A 262 -11.96 10.59 13.11
CA THR A 262 -12.43 11.96 12.90
C THR A 262 -11.32 12.85 12.33
N LYS A 263 -11.68 14.00 11.80
CA LYS A 263 -10.72 15.01 11.31
C LYS A 263 -9.72 15.45 12.40
N ASP A 264 -10.13 15.34 13.66
CA ASP A 264 -9.32 15.71 14.84
C ASP A 264 -8.48 14.53 15.36
N GLY A 265 -8.44 13.41 14.63
CA GLY A 265 -7.61 12.24 14.93
C GLY A 265 -8.20 11.27 15.95
N GLU A 266 -9.44 11.44 16.37
CA GLU A 266 -10.10 10.52 17.28
C GLU A 266 -10.60 9.26 16.54
N MET A 267 -10.19 8.08 17.00
CA MET A 267 -10.69 6.80 16.48
C MET A 267 -12.02 6.44 17.16
N LEU A 268 -13.06 6.26 16.35
CA LEU A 268 -14.40 5.84 16.83
C LEU A 268 -14.45 4.33 17.13
N ASP A 269 -15.57 3.86 17.70
CA ASP A 269 -15.77 2.47 18.07
C ASP A 269 -15.67 1.52 16.86
N PRO A 270 -15.22 0.27 17.08
CA PRO A 270 -15.11 -0.73 16.03
C PRO A 270 -16.47 -1.20 15.53
N VAL A 271 -16.56 -1.41 14.23
CA VAL A 271 -17.71 -2.04 13.59
C VAL A 271 -17.25 -3.35 12.93
N PRO A 272 -17.47 -4.51 13.58
CA PRO A 272 -17.20 -5.79 12.96
C PRO A 272 -18.07 -5.99 11.71
N ILE A 273 -17.48 -6.42 10.62
CA ILE A 273 -18.19 -6.78 9.39
C ILE A 273 -18.23 -8.30 9.28
N THR A 274 -19.43 -8.85 9.22
CA THR A 274 -19.64 -10.30 9.19
C THR A 274 -19.42 -10.85 7.80
N ILE A 275 -18.38 -11.65 7.64
CA ILE A 275 -18.09 -12.45 6.44
C ILE A 275 -17.86 -13.92 6.83
N PRO A 276 -18.09 -14.88 5.90
CA PRO A 276 -18.13 -16.30 6.24
C PRO A 276 -16.76 -16.93 6.54
N ALA A 277 -15.67 -16.33 6.06
CA ALA A 277 -14.33 -16.89 6.19
C ALA A 277 -13.25 -15.80 6.22
N ALA A 278 -12.06 -16.16 6.66
CA ALA A 278 -10.89 -15.30 6.59
C ALA A 278 -10.43 -15.16 5.12
N ILE A 279 -10.32 -13.93 4.66
CA ILE A 279 -9.90 -13.57 3.31
C ILE A 279 -8.77 -12.56 3.36
N MET A 280 -8.09 -12.35 2.22
CA MET A 280 -7.27 -11.18 2.00
C MET A 280 -8.16 -10.06 1.45
N MET A 281 -8.43 -9.02 2.24
CA MET A 281 -9.13 -7.82 1.79
C MET A 281 -8.11 -6.68 1.68
N HIS A 282 -7.67 -6.38 0.44
CA HIS A 282 -6.56 -5.45 0.23
C HIS A 282 -7.01 -4.00 0.28
N ASP A 283 -8.11 -3.68 -0.38
CA ASP A 283 -8.65 -2.32 -0.51
C ASP A 283 -10.15 -2.30 -0.20
N PHE A 284 -10.72 -1.12 -0.09
CA PHE A 284 -12.14 -0.85 0.02
C PHE A 284 -12.41 0.53 -0.60
N ALA A 285 -13.68 0.95 -0.66
CA ALA A 285 -14.02 2.27 -1.18
C ALA A 285 -15.02 2.98 -0.27
N ILE A 286 -15.12 4.30 -0.42
CA ILE A 286 -16.14 5.12 0.21
C ILE A 286 -16.90 5.93 -0.84
N THR A 287 -18.16 6.22 -0.55
CA THR A 287 -18.95 7.26 -1.20
C THR A 287 -19.25 8.36 -0.19
N GLU A 288 -20.11 9.31 -0.51
CA GLU A 288 -20.56 10.31 0.47
C GLU A 288 -21.24 9.69 1.68
N ASN A 289 -22.04 8.63 1.48
CA ASN A 289 -22.86 8.03 2.55
C ASN A 289 -22.48 6.59 2.89
N TYR A 290 -21.68 5.89 2.08
CA TYR A 290 -21.41 4.46 2.24
C TYR A 290 -19.94 4.13 2.30
N ALA A 291 -19.62 2.99 2.93
CA ALA A 291 -18.38 2.26 2.81
C ALA A 291 -18.64 0.93 2.07
N ILE A 292 -17.76 0.55 1.16
CA ILE A 292 -17.90 -0.61 0.29
C ILE A 292 -16.81 -1.63 0.65
N PHE A 293 -17.21 -2.78 1.19
CA PHE A 293 -16.32 -3.89 1.55
C PHE A 293 -16.34 -4.95 0.47
N MET A 294 -15.19 -5.56 0.21
CA MET A 294 -15.00 -6.51 -0.88
C MET A 294 -14.70 -7.90 -0.30
N ASP A 295 -15.72 -8.73 -0.14
CA ASP A 295 -15.58 -10.15 0.23
C ASP A 295 -15.29 -10.96 -1.04
N LEU A 296 -14.02 -10.94 -1.45
CA LEU A 296 -13.53 -11.58 -2.67
C LEU A 296 -12.91 -12.95 -2.32
N PRO A 297 -13.00 -13.93 -3.25
CA PRO A 297 -12.68 -15.33 -2.92
C PRO A 297 -11.18 -15.66 -2.91
N LEU A 298 -10.36 -14.83 -2.26
CA LEU A 298 -8.96 -15.11 -1.94
C LEU A 298 -8.84 -15.44 -0.46
N TYR A 299 -8.93 -16.74 -0.16
CA TYR A 299 -9.06 -17.24 1.21
C TYR A 299 -7.72 -17.52 1.87
N PHE A 300 -7.68 -17.27 3.18
CA PHE A 300 -6.62 -17.75 4.05
C PHE A 300 -6.86 -19.24 4.37
N THR A 301 -6.03 -20.11 3.79
CA THR A 301 -6.19 -21.57 3.84
C THR A 301 -4.92 -22.30 4.29
N PRO A 302 -4.52 -22.17 5.57
CA PRO A 302 -3.29 -22.80 6.06
C PRO A 302 -3.30 -24.32 5.92
N LYS A 303 -4.47 -24.96 5.89
CA LYS A 303 -4.60 -26.41 5.66
C LYS A 303 -4.15 -26.84 4.26
N ASP A 304 -4.23 -25.96 3.26
CA ASP A 304 -3.81 -26.28 1.90
C ASP A 304 -2.29 -26.22 1.72
N MET A 305 -1.56 -25.66 2.68
CA MET A 305 -0.09 -25.70 2.70
C MET A 305 0.44 -27.14 2.70
N VAL A 306 -0.24 -28.10 3.34
CA VAL A 306 0.15 -29.52 3.28
C VAL A 306 0.12 -30.10 1.86
N LYS A 307 -0.63 -29.45 0.94
CA LYS A 307 -0.68 -29.79 -0.48
C LYS A 307 0.32 -29.02 -1.35
N GLY A 308 1.29 -28.35 -0.73
CA GLY A 308 2.30 -27.55 -1.43
C GLY A 308 1.85 -26.17 -1.90
N LYS A 309 0.65 -25.70 -1.50
CA LYS A 309 0.13 -24.40 -1.88
C LYS A 309 0.64 -23.28 -0.96
N LEU A 310 0.54 -22.03 -1.46
CA LEU A 310 0.71 -20.83 -0.64
C LEU A 310 -0.45 -20.72 0.36
N ILE A 311 -0.26 -19.98 1.44
CA ILE A 311 -1.24 -19.82 2.51
C ILE A 311 -2.53 -19.10 2.09
N PHE A 312 -2.47 -18.25 1.04
CA PHE A 312 -3.64 -17.62 0.42
C PHE A 312 -3.93 -18.25 -0.93
N ASN A 313 -5.18 -18.67 -1.15
CA ASN A 313 -5.59 -19.33 -2.37
C ASN A 313 -6.91 -18.75 -2.90
N PHE A 314 -6.96 -18.50 -4.20
CA PHE A 314 -8.14 -18.04 -4.89
C PHE A 314 -9.07 -19.21 -5.24
N ASP A 315 -10.37 -19.08 -4.92
CA ASP A 315 -11.41 -20.04 -5.25
C ASP A 315 -12.29 -19.52 -6.40
N ALA A 316 -11.97 -19.92 -7.63
CA ALA A 316 -12.70 -19.51 -8.82
C ALA A 316 -14.15 -20.04 -8.88
N THR A 317 -14.57 -20.93 -7.98
CA THR A 317 -15.95 -21.44 -7.91
C THR A 317 -16.89 -20.53 -7.11
N LYS A 318 -16.32 -19.57 -6.35
CA LYS A 318 -17.09 -18.63 -5.54
C LYS A 318 -17.27 -17.30 -6.26
N LYS A 319 -18.40 -16.63 -6.00
CA LYS A 319 -18.65 -15.28 -6.50
C LYS A 319 -17.90 -14.23 -5.71
N ALA A 320 -17.64 -13.09 -6.33
CA ALA A 320 -17.24 -11.88 -5.66
C ALA A 320 -18.46 -11.24 -4.97
N ARG A 321 -18.32 -10.81 -3.73
CA ARG A 321 -19.38 -10.16 -2.95
C ARG A 321 -18.95 -8.77 -2.52
N PHE A 322 -19.87 -7.83 -2.65
CA PHE A 322 -19.65 -6.42 -2.30
C PHE A 322 -20.67 -6.00 -1.24
N GLY A 323 -20.19 -5.61 -0.07
CA GLY A 323 -21.02 -5.18 1.05
C GLY A 323 -21.03 -3.66 1.15
N ILE A 324 -22.20 -3.06 1.01
CA ILE A 324 -22.41 -1.61 1.07
C ILE A 324 -23.07 -1.25 2.37
N LEU A 325 -22.36 -0.54 3.24
CA LEU A 325 -22.75 -0.16 4.60
C LEU A 325 -22.83 1.37 4.70
N PRO A 326 -23.86 1.95 5.35
CA PRO A 326 -23.82 3.36 5.73
C PRO A 326 -22.55 3.65 6.53
N ARG A 327 -21.76 4.65 6.12
CA ARG A 327 -20.38 4.83 6.61
C ARG A 327 -20.27 5.22 8.08
N TYR A 328 -21.38 5.66 8.70
CA TYR A 328 -21.46 5.93 10.14
C TYR A 328 -22.30 4.91 10.91
N ALA A 329 -22.59 3.75 10.31
CA ALA A 329 -23.28 2.67 11.01
C ALA A 329 -22.51 2.23 12.27
N LYS A 330 -23.25 1.83 13.30
CA LYS A 330 -22.68 1.34 14.56
C LYS A 330 -22.49 -0.18 14.60
N ASP A 331 -23.08 -0.86 13.64
CA ASP A 331 -22.98 -2.30 13.41
C ASP A 331 -23.25 -2.61 11.92
N ASP A 332 -23.12 -3.87 11.52
CA ASP A 332 -23.24 -4.29 10.13
C ASP A 332 -24.67 -4.76 9.74
N ARG A 333 -25.69 -4.53 10.56
CA ARG A 333 -27.09 -4.97 10.28
C ARG A 333 -27.69 -4.28 9.04
N LEU A 334 -27.19 -3.11 8.69
CA LEU A 334 -27.65 -2.34 7.53
C LEU A 334 -26.83 -2.62 6.26
N ILE A 335 -25.84 -3.50 6.32
CA ILE A 335 -25.04 -3.83 5.14
C ILE A 335 -25.89 -4.55 4.09
N ARG A 336 -25.78 -4.12 2.85
CA ARG A 336 -26.39 -4.79 1.69
C ARG A 336 -25.31 -5.47 0.88
N TRP A 337 -25.48 -6.76 0.66
CA TRP A 337 -24.56 -7.57 -0.10
C TRP A 337 -25.03 -7.76 -1.54
N PHE A 338 -24.10 -7.57 -2.48
CA PHE A 338 -24.28 -7.75 -3.91
C PHE A 338 -23.29 -8.79 -4.42
N GLU A 339 -23.69 -9.56 -5.42
CA GLU A 339 -22.85 -10.59 -6.02
C GLU A 339 -22.55 -10.26 -7.49
N LEU A 340 -21.31 -10.45 -7.88
CA LEU A 340 -20.83 -10.39 -9.25
C LEU A 340 -20.00 -11.65 -9.58
N PRO A 341 -19.70 -11.94 -10.86
CA PRO A 341 -18.77 -13.00 -11.22
C PRO A 341 -17.47 -12.88 -10.44
N ASN A 342 -16.85 -14.03 -10.14
CA ASN A 342 -15.62 -14.08 -9.38
C ASN A 342 -14.54 -13.16 -9.95
N CYS A 343 -13.81 -12.52 -9.07
CA CYS A 343 -12.67 -11.69 -9.37
C CYS A 343 -11.85 -11.41 -8.11
N PHE A 344 -10.69 -10.85 -8.29
CA PHE A 344 -9.96 -10.18 -7.23
C PHE A 344 -9.69 -8.73 -7.61
N ILE A 345 -9.55 -7.88 -6.63
CA ILE A 345 -9.29 -6.45 -6.77
C ILE A 345 -8.20 -6.09 -5.77
N PHE A 346 -7.07 -5.62 -6.28
CA PHE A 346 -6.07 -4.97 -5.42
C PHE A 346 -6.47 -3.53 -5.17
N HIS A 347 -6.82 -2.76 -6.21
CA HIS A 347 -6.98 -1.32 -6.08
C HIS A 347 -8.28 -0.82 -6.68
N ASN A 348 -8.97 0.05 -5.93
CA ASN A 348 -10.09 0.84 -6.38
C ASN A 348 -9.61 2.24 -6.77
N ALA A 349 -10.18 2.79 -7.86
CA ALA A 349 -9.95 4.18 -8.21
C ALA A 349 -10.79 5.12 -7.34
N ASN A 350 -12.10 4.91 -7.32
CA ASN A 350 -13.04 5.71 -6.55
C ASN A 350 -14.43 5.07 -6.54
N ALA A 351 -15.34 5.61 -5.71
CA ALA A 351 -16.75 5.26 -5.75
C ALA A 351 -17.62 6.51 -5.48
N TRP A 352 -18.86 6.48 -5.95
CA TRP A 352 -19.84 7.55 -5.72
C TRP A 352 -21.26 7.02 -5.80
N GLU A 353 -22.21 7.89 -5.51
CA GLU A 353 -23.65 7.61 -5.63
C GLU A 353 -24.22 8.31 -6.85
N GLU A 354 -25.08 7.63 -7.58
CA GLU A 354 -25.75 8.13 -8.76
C GLU A 354 -27.21 7.63 -8.79
N GLY A 355 -28.14 8.47 -8.33
CA GLY A 355 -29.53 8.09 -8.13
C GLY A 355 -29.65 6.97 -7.08
N ASP A 356 -30.27 5.84 -7.45
CA ASP A 356 -30.40 4.67 -6.59
C ASP A 356 -29.17 3.73 -6.64
N GLU A 357 -28.11 4.10 -7.34
CA GLU A 357 -26.95 3.24 -7.56
C GLU A 357 -25.70 3.75 -6.82
N VAL A 358 -24.92 2.81 -6.34
CA VAL A 358 -23.52 3.01 -5.94
C VAL A 358 -22.63 2.54 -7.10
N VAL A 359 -21.75 3.41 -7.55
CA VAL A 359 -20.81 3.16 -8.65
C VAL A 359 -19.42 2.99 -8.09
N LEU A 360 -18.72 1.93 -8.49
CA LEU A 360 -17.33 1.65 -8.11
C LEU A 360 -16.48 1.52 -9.38
N ILE A 361 -15.39 2.30 -9.44
CA ILE A 361 -14.37 2.18 -10.48
C ILE A 361 -13.16 1.46 -9.88
N THR A 362 -12.75 0.37 -10.52
CA THR A 362 -11.80 -0.56 -9.94
C THR A 362 -10.92 -1.26 -11.00
N CYS A 363 -9.74 -1.70 -10.60
CA CYS A 363 -8.89 -2.56 -11.41
C CYS A 363 -9.16 -4.03 -11.04
N ARG A 364 -9.83 -4.74 -11.95
CA ARG A 364 -10.31 -6.10 -11.75
C ARG A 364 -9.33 -7.13 -12.32
N LEU A 365 -9.01 -8.12 -11.52
CA LEU A 365 -8.16 -9.26 -11.86
C LEU A 365 -9.01 -10.54 -11.87
N GLN A 366 -8.92 -11.33 -12.93
CA GLN A 366 -9.82 -12.49 -13.08
C GLN A 366 -9.41 -13.68 -12.23
N ASN A 367 -8.14 -14.05 -12.26
CA ASN A 367 -7.61 -15.23 -11.56
C ASN A 367 -6.27 -14.87 -10.89
N PRO A 368 -6.26 -14.29 -9.69
CA PRO A 368 -5.02 -13.98 -9.01
C PRO A 368 -4.30 -15.24 -8.55
N ASP A 369 -3.03 -15.35 -8.89
CA ASP A 369 -2.12 -16.35 -8.32
C ASP A 369 -0.96 -15.65 -7.63
N LEU A 370 -1.06 -15.47 -6.31
CA LEU A 370 -0.01 -14.81 -5.52
C LEU A 370 1.32 -15.59 -5.53
N ASP A 371 1.31 -16.85 -5.94
CA ASP A 371 2.54 -17.63 -6.08
C ASP A 371 3.39 -17.13 -7.27
N GLN A 372 2.80 -16.37 -8.22
CA GLN A 372 3.55 -15.76 -9.33
C GLN A 372 4.46 -14.61 -8.88
N VAL A 373 4.16 -13.96 -7.76
CA VAL A 373 5.01 -12.93 -7.14
C VAL A 373 5.90 -13.50 -6.02
N ASN A 374 6.03 -14.83 -5.98
CA ASN A 374 6.81 -15.59 -5.00
C ASN A 374 7.94 -16.38 -5.68
N GLY A 375 9.19 -16.01 -5.41
CA GLY A 375 10.36 -16.74 -5.89
C GLY A 375 10.68 -16.51 -7.37
N PRO A 376 10.97 -17.56 -8.15
CA PRO A 376 11.26 -17.43 -9.57
C PRO A 376 10.03 -17.01 -10.36
N VAL A 377 10.26 -16.20 -11.41
CA VAL A 377 9.19 -15.89 -12.37
C VAL A 377 8.70 -17.19 -12.99
N LYS A 378 7.40 -17.40 -12.93
CA LYS A 378 6.74 -18.52 -13.60
C LYS A 378 6.26 -18.08 -14.98
N ASP A 379 6.23 -19.02 -15.90
CA ASP A 379 5.52 -18.85 -17.16
C ASP A 379 4.04 -18.54 -16.86
N HIS A 380 3.36 -17.77 -17.72
CA HIS A 380 1.95 -17.37 -17.58
C HIS A 380 1.70 -16.10 -16.77
N LEU A 381 2.57 -15.09 -16.90
CA LEU A 381 2.32 -13.73 -16.38
C LEU A 381 1.04 -13.10 -16.96
N GLU A 382 0.60 -13.57 -18.13
CA GLU A 382 -0.68 -13.19 -18.75
C GLU A 382 -1.90 -13.47 -17.89
N ASN A 383 -1.81 -14.39 -16.93
CA ASN A 383 -2.88 -14.66 -15.98
C ASN A 383 -2.98 -13.62 -14.84
N PHE A 384 -2.00 -12.74 -14.72
CA PHE A 384 -2.01 -11.64 -13.75
C PHE A 384 -2.29 -10.30 -14.47
N THR A 385 -3.42 -10.24 -15.19
CA THR A 385 -3.80 -9.09 -16.00
C THR A 385 -4.97 -8.35 -15.37
N ASN A 386 -4.73 -7.07 -15.03
CA ASN A 386 -5.73 -6.19 -14.45
C ASN A 386 -6.39 -5.36 -15.55
N GLU A 387 -7.70 -5.18 -15.45
CA GLU A 387 -8.50 -4.37 -16.36
C GLU A 387 -9.33 -3.36 -15.57
N LEU A 388 -9.47 -2.15 -16.10
CA LEU A 388 -10.34 -1.15 -15.49
C LEU A 388 -11.80 -1.52 -15.73
N TYR A 389 -12.60 -1.49 -14.66
CA TYR A 389 -14.04 -1.82 -14.65
C TYR A 389 -14.85 -0.74 -13.93
N GLU A 390 -16.08 -0.55 -14.39
CA GLU A 390 -17.17 0.09 -13.66
C GLU A 390 -18.10 -1.01 -13.11
N MET A 391 -18.39 -0.95 -11.82
CA MET A 391 -19.37 -1.81 -11.16
C MET A 391 -20.48 -0.95 -10.58
N ARG A 392 -21.74 -1.38 -10.76
CA ARG A 392 -22.93 -0.65 -10.29
C ARG A 392 -23.77 -1.55 -9.39
N PHE A 393 -24.19 -1.01 -8.27
CA PHE A 393 -24.96 -1.69 -7.26
C PHE A 393 -26.23 -0.89 -6.97
N ASN A 394 -27.38 -1.41 -7.36
CA ASN A 394 -28.65 -0.72 -7.18
C ASN A 394 -29.19 -0.94 -5.77
N MET A 395 -29.14 0.10 -4.95
CA MET A 395 -29.56 0.09 -3.54
C MET A 395 -31.07 -0.07 -3.36
N LYS A 396 -31.90 0.09 -4.38
CA LYS A 396 -33.34 -0.07 -4.31
C LYS A 396 -33.80 -1.48 -4.62
N ASN A 397 -33.37 -2.04 -5.75
CA ASN A 397 -33.84 -3.35 -6.23
C ASN A 397 -32.86 -4.50 -6.00
N GLY A 398 -31.62 -4.25 -5.56
CA GLY A 398 -30.61 -5.27 -5.31
C GLY A 398 -29.87 -5.78 -6.56
N ALA A 399 -30.07 -5.17 -7.72
CA ALA A 399 -29.35 -5.53 -8.93
C ALA A 399 -27.88 -5.09 -8.88
N ALA A 400 -27.01 -5.90 -9.47
CA ALA A 400 -25.61 -5.56 -9.67
C ALA A 400 -25.20 -5.80 -11.12
N SER A 401 -24.34 -4.94 -11.65
CA SER A 401 -23.79 -5.05 -12.99
C SER A 401 -22.33 -4.62 -13.04
N GLN A 402 -21.62 -5.02 -14.08
CA GLN A 402 -20.26 -4.58 -14.33
C GLN A 402 -20.03 -4.34 -15.81
N LYS A 403 -19.15 -3.39 -16.11
CA LYS A 403 -18.74 -3.00 -17.45
C LYS A 403 -17.23 -2.85 -17.51
N ARG A 404 -16.61 -3.51 -18.49
CA ARG A 404 -15.18 -3.36 -18.75
C ARG A 404 -14.90 -2.01 -19.42
N LEU A 405 -13.96 -1.24 -18.89
CA LEU A 405 -13.57 0.06 -19.40
C LEU A 405 -12.23 0.05 -20.15
N SER A 406 -11.39 -0.97 -19.93
CA SER A 406 -10.13 -1.12 -20.64
C SER A 406 -9.87 -2.57 -21.02
N VAL A 407 -8.97 -2.78 -21.97
CA VAL A 407 -8.23 -4.03 -22.10
C VAL A 407 -7.10 -4.07 -21.07
N SER A 408 -6.46 -5.24 -20.91
CA SER A 408 -5.34 -5.38 -19.96
C SER A 408 -4.04 -4.73 -20.48
N ALA A 409 -3.04 -4.37 -19.67
CA ALA A 409 -3.10 -4.52 -18.23
C ALA A 409 -2.97 -3.14 -17.59
N VAL A 410 -3.90 -2.77 -16.72
CA VAL A 410 -3.92 -1.45 -16.05
C VAL A 410 -4.14 -1.64 -14.56
N ASP A 411 -3.27 -1.05 -13.73
CA ASP A 411 -3.43 -1.01 -12.28
C ASP A 411 -2.89 0.31 -11.67
N PHE A 412 -2.77 0.36 -10.35
CA PHE A 412 -2.41 1.55 -9.59
C PHE A 412 -3.23 2.79 -10.01
N PRO A 413 -4.58 2.69 -9.95
CA PRO A 413 -5.44 3.77 -10.40
C PRO A 413 -5.35 4.96 -9.46
N ARG A 414 -5.23 6.15 -10.02
CA ARG A 414 -5.22 7.43 -9.29
C ARG A 414 -6.24 8.39 -9.88
N ILE A 415 -6.70 9.27 -9.04
CA ILE A 415 -7.66 10.32 -9.39
C ILE A 415 -7.16 11.65 -8.82
N ASN A 416 -7.84 12.74 -9.16
CA ASN A 416 -7.78 13.93 -8.36
C ASN A 416 -8.48 13.66 -7.02
N GLU A 417 -7.71 13.56 -5.93
CA GLU A 417 -8.21 13.13 -4.61
C GLU A 417 -9.18 14.13 -3.96
N ASN A 418 -9.32 15.34 -4.52
CA ASN A 418 -10.39 16.25 -4.14
C ASN A 418 -11.80 15.69 -4.46
N TYR A 419 -11.88 14.65 -5.29
CA TYR A 419 -13.12 13.95 -5.67
C TYR A 419 -13.29 12.59 -4.95
N THR A 420 -12.47 12.24 -4.00
CA THR A 420 -12.62 10.97 -3.26
C THR A 420 -14.02 10.84 -2.66
N GLY A 421 -14.72 9.74 -2.98
CA GLY A 421 -16.10 9.48 -2.56
C GLY A 421 -17.16 10.32 -3.30
N ARG A 422 -16.78 10.99 -4.39
CA ARG A 422 -17.68 11.83 -5.20
C ARG A 422 -17.56 11.49 -6.68
N LYS A 423 -18.59 11.80 -7.46
CA LYS A 423 -18.59 11.59 -8.91
C LYS A 423 -17.44 12.35 -9.54
N GLN A 424 -16.71 11.66 -10.42
CA GLN A 424 -15.55 12.17 -11.11
C GLN A 424 -15.55 11.74 -12.57
N ARG A 425 -14.66 12.34 -13.36
CA ARG A 425 -14.53 12.08 -14.80
C ARG A 425 -13.26 11.35 -15.18
N TYR A 426 -12.11 11.66 -14.58
CA TYR A 426 -10.83 11.16 -15.04
C TYR A 426 -10.20 10.16 -14.06
N VAL A 427 -9.67 9.07 -14.62
CA VAL A 427 -8.83 8.10 -13.91
C VAL A 427 -7.48 8.03 -14.61
N TYR A 428 -6.42 8.05 -13.82
CA TYR A 428 -5.06 7.78 -14.28
C TYR A 428 -4.65 6.40 -13.77
N GLY A 429 -3.95 5.64 -14.61
CA GLY A 429 -3.46 4.31 -14.23
C GLY A 429 -2.05 4.08 -14.75
N THR A 430 -1.45 2.99 -14.32
CA THR A 430 -0.18 2.50 -14.87
C THR A 430 -0.44 1.40 -15.88
N ILE A 431 0.31 1.39 -16.97
CA ILE A 431 0.32 0.29 -17.94
C ILE A 431 1.41 -0.69 -17.50
N LEU A 432 1.02 -1.97 -17.33
CA LEU A 432 1.90 -3.03 -16.86
C LEU A 432 2.31 -3.95 -18.01
N ASP A 433 3.61 -4.19 -18.18
CA ASP A 433 4.14 -5.18 -19.13
C ASP A 433 4.23 -6.57 -18.50
N SER A 434 4.66 -6.60 -17.26
CA SER A 434 4.68 -7.79 -16.42
C SER A 434 4.25 -7.41 -15.02
N ILE A 435 4.20 -8.36 -14.09
CA ILE A 435 3.93 -8.04 -12.70
C ILE A 435 4.94 -7.00 -12.23
N ALA A 436 4.44 -5.84 -11.82
CA ALA A 436 5.18 -4.73 -11.25
C ALA A 436 6.05 -3.86 -12.19
N LYS A 437 6.17 -4.15 -13.47
CA LYS A 437 6.90 -3.30 -14.42
C LYS A 437 5.95 -2.35 -15.14
N VAL A 438 6.03 -1.08 -14.79
CA VAL A 438 5.19 -0.01 -15.37
C VAL A 438 5.87 0.54 -16.62
N THR A 439 5.26 0.37 -17.79
CA THR A 439 5.77 0.85 -19.08
C THR A 439 5.22 2.19 -19.52
N GLY A 440 4.15 2.65 -18.88
CA GLY A 440 3.52 3.93 -19.21
C GLY A 440 2.44 4.33 -18.22
N ILE A 441 1.98 5.56 -18.39
CA ILE A 441 0.85 6.12 -17.65
C ILE A 441 -0.30 6.36 -18.63
N ILE A 442 -1.52 6.03 -18.22
CA ILE A 442 -2.72 6.12 -19.05
C ILE A 442 -3.77 7.00 -18.38
N LYS A 443 -4.52 7.76 -19.18
CA LYS A 443 -5.64 8.59 -18.75
C LYS A 443 -6.95 8.11 -19.38
N PHE A 444 -7.94 7.87 -18.54
CA PHE A 444 -9.31 7.54 -18.94
C PHE A 444 -10.27 8.67 -18.67
N ASP A 445 -11.25 8.82 -19.56
CA ASP A 445 -12.43 9.68 -19.41
C ASP A 445 -13.67 8.78 -19.22
N LEU A 446 -14.21 8.75 -18.02
CA LEU A 446 -15.33 7.91 -17.65
C LEU A 446 -16.67 8.36 -18.29
N HIS A 447 -16.72 9.55 -18.88
CA HIS A 447 -17.90 10.04 -19.59
C HIS A 447 -17.98 9.57 -21.05
N LEU A 448 -16.98 8.83 -21.51
CA LEU A 448 -16.91 8.31 -22.86
C LEU A 448 -16.91 6.77 -22.85
N GLU A 449 -17.49 6.21 -23.91
CA GLU A 449 -17.52 4.77 -24.10
C GLU A 449 -16.16 4.25 -24.57
N PRO A 450 -15.74 3.06 -24.06
CA PRO A 450 -14.58 2.37 -24.59
C PRO A 450 -14.85 1.95 -26.06
N GLU A 451 -13.80 2.02 -26.88
CA GLU A 451 -13.88 1.48 -28.24
C GLU A 451 -14.01 -0.06 -28.21
N THR A 452 -14.95 -0.58 -29.01
CA THR A 452 -15.17 -2.02 -29.13
C THR A 452 -14.10 -2.68 -30.00
N GLY A 453 -13.76 -3.94 -29.70
CA GLY A 453 -12.84 -4.75 -30.53
C GLY A 453 -11.36 -4.44 -30.34
N LYS A 454 -10.98 -3.49 -29.51
CA LYS A 454 -9.57 -3.23 -29.17
C LYS A 454 -8.94 -4.41 -28.43
N LYS A 455 -7.72 -4.74 -28.80
CA LYS A 455 -6.88 -5.77 -28.14
C LYS A 455 -5.69 -5.19 -27.40
N LYS A 456 -5.40 -3.89 -27.60
CA LYS A 456 -4.29 -3.16 -27.00
C LYS A 456 -4.78 -1.84 -26.44
N LEU A 457 -4.03 -1.30 -25.48
CA LEU A 457 -4.24 0.05 -24.97
C LEU A 457 -3.75 1.06 -26.01
N GLU A 458 -4.68 1.79 -26.60
CA GLU A 458 -4.43 2.80 -27.64
C GLU A 458 -5.37 4.00 -27.41
N ILE A 459 -4.90 5.19 -27.71
CA ILE A 459 -5.72 6.41 -27.63
C ILE A 459 -6.95 6.25 -28.52
N GLY A 460 -8.12 6.58 -27.99
CA GLY A 460 -9.42 6.47 -28.65
C GLY A 460 -10.52 6.12 -27.64
N GLY A 461 -11.78 6.40 -27.98
CA GLY A 461 -12.91 6.21 -27.08
C GLY A 461 -12.69 6.90 -25.74
N ASN A 462 -12.70 6.10 -24.65
CA ASN A 462 -12.49 6.59 -23.30
C ASN A 462 -11.00 6.78 -22.91
N ILE A 463 -10.02 6.32 -23.73
CA ILE A 463 -8.60 6.54 -23.50
C ILE A 463 -8.18 7.88 -24.09
N LYS A 464 -7.87 8.86 -23.25
CA LYS A 464 -7.55 10.23 -23.63
C LYS A 464 -6.08 10.57 -23.70
N GLY A 465 -5.24 9.77 -23.12
CA GLY A 465 -3.79 9.98 -23.18
C GLY A 465 -3.03 8.75 -22.72
N ILE A 466 -1.88 8.56 -23.33
CA ILE A 466 -0.89 7.57 -22.93
C ILE A 466 0.47 8.26 -22.95
N PHE A 467 1.14 8.21 -21.80
CA PHE A 467 2.54 8.60 -21.68
C PHE A 467 3.39 7.32 -21.69
N ASP A 468 4.07 7.06 -22.80
CA ASP A 468 4.95 5.91 -22.98
C ASP A 468 6.35 6.24 -22.46
N LEU A 469 6.89 5.39 -21.59
CA LEU A 469 8.23 5.56 -21.02
C LEU A 469 9.35 5.17 -22.01
N GLY A 470 9.00 4.42 -23.04
CA GLY A 470 9.94 3.87 -24.01
C GLY A 470 10.67 2.62 -23.54
N PRO A 471 11.41 1.95 -24.45
CA PRO A 471 12.00 0.64 -24.18
C PRO A 471 13.05 0.68 -23.07
N GLY A 472 12.97 -0.29 -22.16
CA GLY A 472 13.88 -0.44 -21.02
C GLY A 472 13.68 0.58 -19.89
N ARG A 473 12.65 1.40 -19.95
CA ARG A 473 12.30 2.36 -18.90
C ARG A 473 11.03 1.93 -18.22
N TYR A 474 11.06 1.95 -16.88
CA TYR A 474 9.94 1.51 -16.07
C TYR A 474 9.61 2.52 -14.99
N GLY A 475 8.34 2.80 -14.84
CA GLY A 475 7.82 3.81 -13.90
C GLY A 475 7.37 3.25 -12.56
N SER A 476 6.69 4.10 -11.83
CA SER A 476 5.97 3.79 -10.61
C SER A 476 4.52 4.28 -10.68
N GLU A 477 3.76 4.09 -9.62
CA GLU A 477 2.48 4.77 -9.45
C GLU A 477 2.66 6.29 -9.67
N ALA A 478 1.74 6.90 -10.41
CA ALA A 478 1.74 8.32 -10.72
C ALA A 478 0.73 9.05 -9.82
N VAL A 479 1.22 9.98 -9.00
CA VAL A 479 0.36 10.77 -8.11
C VAL A 479 -0.11 12.02 -8.83
N PHE A 480 -1.43 12.26 -8.82
CA PHE A 480 -2.00 13.50 -9.34
C PHE A 480 -1.85 14.63 -8.30
N VAL A 481 -1.30 15.75 -8.74
CA VAL A 481 -1.20 16.98 -7.94
C VAL A 481 -1.95 18.09 -8.67
N PRO A 482 -3.06 18.60 -8.11
CA PRO A 482 -3.83 19.65 -8.75
C PRO A 482 -3.03 20.96 -8.81
N ARG A 483 -3.25 21.75 -9.87
CA ARG A 483 -2.63 23.07 -10.01
C ARG A 483 -3.09 24.03 -8.91
N GLN A 484 -4.34 23.89 -8.50
CA GLN A 484 -4.93 24.63 -7.39
C GLN A 484 -5.62 23.67 -6.42
N SER A 485 -5.57 23.96 -5.14
CA SER A 485 -6.24 23.16 -4.12
C SER A 485 -7.77 23.27 -4.21
N GLY A 486 -8.46 22.18 -3.88
CA GLY A 486 -9.91 22.09 -3.90
C GLY A 486 -10.49 21.89 -5.32
N ILE A 487 -11.83 21.99 -5.44
CA ILE A 487 -12.58 21.85 -6.70
C ILE A 487 -12.82 23.25 -7.29
N THR A 488 -11.76 23.91 -7.72
CA THR A 488 -11.82 25.29 -8.22
C THR A 488 -11.49 25.43 -9.70
N SER A 489 -10.94 24.37 -10.31
CA SER A 489 -10.53 24.29 -11.71
C SER A 489 -11.12 23.06 -12.39
N GLU A 490 -10.73 22.83 -13.65
CA GLU A 490 -11.05 21.56 -14.31
C GLU A 490 -10.41 20.38 -13.53
N GLU A 491 -11.10 19.25 -13.47
CA GLU A 491 -10.70 18.07 -12.68
C GLU A 491 -9.29 17.57 -13.01
N ASP A 492 -8.90 17.65 -14.29
CA ASP A 492 -7.61 17.21 -14.80
C ASP A 492 -6.54 18.31 -14.89
N ASP A 493 -6.85 19.53 -14.37
CA ASP A 493 -5.87 20.63 -14.34
C ASP A 493 -4.85 20.42 -13.22
N GLY A 494 -3.76 19.75 -13.57
CA GLY A 494 -2.70 19.39 -12.65
C GLY A 494 -1.57 18.63 -13.31
N TYR A 495 -0.78 17.99 -12.49
CA TYR A 495 0.40 17.25 -12.90
C TYR A 495 0.38 15.83 -12.33
N LEU A 496 1.03 14.91 -13.05
CA LEU A 496 1.35 13.58 -12.54
C LEU A 496 2.84 13.53 -12.23
N ILE A 497 3.18 13.07 -11.03
CA ILE A 497 4.57 12.92 -10.56
C ILE A 497 4.84 11.46 -10.22
N PHE A 498 5.95 10.90 -10.71
CA PHE A 498 6.30 9.50 -10.53
C PHE A 498 7.80 9.25 -10.73
N PHE A 499 8.31 8.17 -10.11
CA PHE A 499 9.67 7.68 -10.34
C PHE A 499 9.77 6.94 -11.68
N VAL A 500 10.92 7.03 -12.31
CA VAL A 500 11.30 6.28 -13.52
C VAL A 500 12.69 5.69 -13.31
N HIS A 501 12.85 4.42 -13.68
CA HIS A 501 14.16 3.76 -13.75
C HIS A 501 14.45 3.33 -15.18
N ASP A 502 15.62 3.65 -15.66
CA ASP A 502 16.13 3.24 -16.96
C ASP A 502 17.09 2.05 -16.78
N GLU A 503 16.62 0.84 -17.11
CA GLU A 503 17.42 -0.39 -17.01
C GLU A 503 18.60 -0.41 -17.98
N ASN A 504 18.56 0.40 -19.08
CA ASN A 504 19.65 0.49 -20.04
C ASN A 504 20.86 1.25 -19.46
N THR A 505 20.60 2.26 -18.62
CA THR A 505 21.63 3.11 -18.03
C THR A 505 21.87 2.86 -16.54
N GLY A 506 20.95 2.17 -15.88
CA GLY A 506 20.93 1.97 -14.42
C GLY A 506 20.59 3.23 -13.62
N LYS A 507 20.13 4.30 -14.27
CA LYS A 507 19.79 5.59 -13.64
C LYS A 507 18.32 5.66 -13.29
N SER A 508 18.02 6.44 -12.27
CA SER A 508 16.64 6.77 -11.87
C SER A 508 16.41 8.28 -11.92
N ALA A 509 15.16 8.65 -12.15
CA ALA A 509 14.69 10.03 -12.20
C ALA A 509 13.28 10.14 -11.60
N VAL A 510 12.84 11.37 -11.34
CA VAL A 510 11.42 11.68 -11.15
C VAL A 510 10.94 12.48 -12.35
N ASN A 511 9.85 12.02 -12.95
CA ASN A 511 9.19 12.71 -14.04
C ASN A 511 7.95 13.44 -13.54
N VAL A 512 7.74 14.62 -14.10
CA VAL A 512 6.50 15.40 -13.95
C VAL A 512 5.91 15.61 -15.33
N ILE A 513 4.68 15.18 -15.54
CA ILE A 513 3.95 15.37 -16.80
C ILE A 513 2.67 16.16 -16.56
N ASP A 514 2.19 16.87 -17.58
CA ASP A 514 0.91 17.57 -17.54
C ASP A 514 -0.24 16.56 -17.64
N ALA A 515 -1.08 16.49 -16.61
CA ALA A 515 -2.15 15.50 -16.50
C ALA A 515 -3.33 15.78 -17.45
N LYS A 516 -3.48 17.02 -17.90
CA LYS A 516 -4.54 17.40 -18.83
C LYS A 516 -4.20 16.96 -20.25
N THR A 517 -2.99 17.27 -20.71
CA THR A 517 -2.57 17.02 -22.10
C THR A 517 -1.98 15.63 -22.30
N MET A 518 -1.39 15.03 -21.26
CA MET A 518 -0.62 13.78 -21.36
C MET A 518 0.46 13.84 -22.47
N SER A 519 1.08 15.02 -22.64
CA SER A 519 2.12 15.23 -23.62
C SER A 519 3.28 14.26 -23.44
N ALA A 520 3.86 13.78 -24.53
CA ALA A 520 5.06 12.92 -24.53
C ALA A 520 6.30 13.64 -23.96
N GLU A 521 6.31 14.98 -23.95
CA GLU A 521 7.37 15.79 -23.36
C GLU A 521 7.06 16.04 -21.87
N PRO A 522 7.89 15.54 -20.93
CA PRO A 522 7.74 15.87 -19.50
C PRO A 522 7.90 17.37 -19.25
N VAL A 523 7.13 17.89 -18.32
CA VAL A 523 7.24 19.28 -17.83
C VAL A 523 8.56 19.47 -17.07
N ALA A 524 8.93 18.44 -16.30
CA ALA A 524 10.22 18.39 -15.60
C ALA A 524 10.71 16.96 -15.45
N ILE A 525 12.02 16.79 -15.48
CA ILE A 525 12.73 15.56 -15.11
C ILE A 525 13.78 15.93 -14.08
N VAL A 526 13.75 15.27 -12.92
CA VAL A 526 14.74 15.43 -11.87
C VAL A 526 15.63 14.19 -11.85
N GLU A 527 16.92 14.35 -12.18
CA GLU A 527 17.87 13.25 -12.12
C GLU A 527 18.23 12.92 -10.67
N LEU A 528 18.23 11.62 -10.34
CA LEU A 528 18.51 11.16 -8.98
C LEU A 528 19.96 10.70 -8.83
N PRO A 529 20.57 10.89 -7.63
CA PRO A 529 21.96 10.49 -7.38
C PRO A 529 22.14 8.98 -7.31
N HIS A 530 21.08 8.23 -7.01
CA HIS A 530 21.11 6.79 -6.82
C HIS A 530 19.90 6.12 -7.47
N ARG A 531 20.05 4.82 -7.72
CA ARG A 531 18.97 3.96 -8.20
C ARG A 531 17.84 3.89 -7.18
N VAL A 532 16.61 4.00 -7.67
CA VAL A 532 15.38 3.78 -6.88
C VAL A 532 14.79 2.43 -7.29
N PRO A 533 14.72 1.44 -6.39
CA PRO A 533 14.11 0.14 -6.66
C PRO A 533 12.63 0.27 -7.02
N TYR A 534 12.08 -0.71 -7.74
CA TYR A 534 10.62 -0.83 -7.90
C TYR A 534 9.95 -0.94 -6.53
N GLY A 535 8.79 -0.33 -6.40
CA GLY A 535 8.06 -0.26 -5.13
C GLY A 535 6.56 -0.18 -5.35
N PHE A 536 5.86 0.26 -4.29
CA PHE A 536 4.41 0.30 -4.27
C PHE A 536 3.89 1.73 -4.37
N HIS A 537 3.10 2.14 -3.38
CA HIS A 537 2.32 3.36 -3.45
C HIS A 537 3.11 4.61 -3.09
N ALA A 538 2.69 5.69 -3.74
CA ALA A 538 3.25 7.02 -3.57
C ALA A 538 2.20 7.98 -3.01
N PHE A 539 2.67 9.08 -2.44
CA PHE A 539 1.85 10.16 -1.93
C PHE A 539 2.55 11.50 -2.15
N PHE A 540 1.78 12.57 -2.27
CA PHE A 540 2.31 13.92 -2.30
C PHE A 540 1.84 14.68 -1.06
N VAL A 541 2.79 15.04 -0.18
CA VAL A 541 2.53 15.87 1.00
C VAL A 541 2.70 17.32 0.58
N THR A 542 1.62 18.09 0.63
CA THR A 542 1.63 19.51 0.22
C THR A 542 2.41 20.36 1.24
N GLU A 543 2.84 21.55 0.83
CA GLU A 543 3.51 22.50 1.73
C GLU A 543 2.65 22.83 2.95
N ASP A 544 1.34 23.04 2.76
CA ASP A 544 0.40 23.28 3.86
C ASP A 544 0.33 22.10 4.84
N GLN A 545 0.39 20.88 4.35
CA GLN A 545 0.41 19.67 5.17
C GLN A 545 1.73 19.56 5.94
N LEU A 546 2.86 19.91 5.30
CA LEU A 546 4.18 19.93 5.97
C LEU A 546 4.21 20.92 7.12
N GLN A 547 3.62 22.11 6.95
CA GLN A 547 3.55 23.15 7.99
C GLN A 547 2.64 22.75 9.16
N ARG A 548 1.66 21.86 8.92
CA ARG A 548 0.71 21.35 9.94
C ARG A 548 1.16 20.06 10.60
N GLN A 549 2.37 19.56 10.31
CA GLN A 549 2.85 18.34 10.95
C GLN A 549 2.90 18.50 12.47
N THR A 550 2.42 17.49 13.18
CA THR A 550 2.45 17.45 14.64
C THR A 550 3.89 17.45 15.13
N GLU A 551 4.21 18.32 16.06
CA GLU A 551 5.46 18.25 16.80
C GLU A 551 5.41 17.05 17.74
N ALA A 552 6.48 16.22 17.73
CA ALA A 552 6.59 15.03 18.56
C ALA A 552 7.12 15.40 19.96
#